data_224fc883cab911ca0e7993e782310323
#
_entry.id   224fc883cab911ca0e7993e782310323
#
_cell.length_a   1.000
_cell.length_b   1.000
_cell.length_c   1.000
_cell.angle_alpha   90.00
_cell.angle_beta   90.00
_cell.angle_gamma   90.00
#
_symmetry.space_group_name_H-M   'P 1'
#
loop_
_entity.id
_entity.type
_entity.pdbx_description
1 polymer ?
#
loop_
_entity_poly.entity_id
_entity_poly.type
_entity_poly.pdbx_seq_one_letter_code
_entity_poly.pdbx_strand_id
1 'polypeptide(L)'
;MTVEHLQAAILAAAGAQTPLSIRGGNSKQFYGRAGSGEPLSLAEHQGIVTYEPSELVITARAGTPLATIEATLAEQGQCLAFEPPHFGEHATWGGCIACGLSGPARPYQGAVRDFVLGVRCINGKGELLRFGGQVMKNVAGYDISRLMVGALGTLGVLLEISCKVLPKAVEEVTLVMNTTLEQAL
;
A
#
# COMPACT_ATOMS: atom_id res chain seq x y z
N MET A 1 15.68 -5.83 8.75
CA MET A 1 15.33 -7.20 8.25
C MET A 1 15.65 -7.28 6.77
N THR A 2 16.38 -8.31 6.31
CA THR A 2 16.75 -8.48 4.89
C THR A 2 15.70 -9.31 4.14
N VAL A 3 15.72 -9.22 2.80
CA VAL A 3 14.78 -9.99 1.94
C VAL A 3 15.04 -11.49 2.09
N GLU A 4 16.30 -11.89 2.19
CA GLU A 4 16.71 -13.30 2.37
C GLU A 4 16.15 -13.88 3.68
N HIS A 5 16.11 -13.09 4.74
CA HIS A 5 15.51 -13.49 6.02
C HIS A 5 13.99 -13.73 5.89
N LEU A 6 13.29 -12.84 5.17
CA LEU A 6 11.85 -13.00 4.89
C LEU A 6 11.58 -14.24 4.05
N GLN A 7 12.40 -14.49 3.02
CA GLN A 7 12.29 -15.70 2.19
C GLN A 7 12.50 -16.97 3.03
N ALA A 8 13.55 -17.00 3.85
CA ALA A 8 13.83 -18.14 4.72
C ALA A 8 12.67 -18.44 5.69
N ALA A 9 12.08 -17.39 6.30
CA ALA A 9 10.93 -17.54 7.18
C ALA A 9 9.71 -18.11 6.46
N ILE A 10 9.42 -17.65 5.23
CA ILE A 10 8.31 -18.16 4.42
C ILE A 10 8.54 -19.62 4.04
N LEU A 11 9.76 -19.98 3.60
CA LEU A 11 10.10 -21.36 3.24
C LEU A 11 10.02 -22.30 4.44
N ALA A 12 10.51 -21.87 5.61
CA ALA A 12 10.42 -22.65 6.83
C ALA A 12 8.95 -22.89 7.24
N ALA A 13 8.13 -21.85 7.21
CA ALA A 13 6.70 -21.94 7.52
C ALA A 13 5.96 -22.84 6.52
N ALA A 14 6.27 -22.74 5.22
CA ALA A 14 5.71 -23.61 4.20
C ALA A 14 6.09 -25.08 4.41
N GLY A 15 7.36 -25.38 4.74
CA GLY A 15 7.83 -26.72 5.05
C GLY A 15 7.20 -27.32 6.32
N ALA A 16 6.95 -26.48 7.32
CA ALA A 16 6.29 -26.87 8.56
C ALA A 16 4.74 -26.82 8.47
N GLN A 17 4.18 -26.40 7.34
CA GLN A 17 2.74 -26.16 7.16
C GLN A 17 2.14 -25.20 8.22
N THR A 18 2.95 -24.27 8.69
CA THR A 18 2.55 -23.27 9.68
C THR A 18 2.04 -22.03 8.97
N PRO A 19 0.81 -21.56 9.23
CA PRO A 19 0.30 -20.34 8.64
C PRO A 19 1.05 -19.11 9.18
N LEU A 20 1.28 -18.12 8.31
CA LEU A 20 1.89 -16.84 8.68
C LEU A 20 0.84 -15.72 8.72
N SER A 21 0.98 -14.83 9.71
CA SER A 21 0.25 -13.58 9.81
C SER A 21 1.19 -12.43 9.44
N ILE A 22 1.07 -11.91 8.21
CA ILE A 22 1.91 -10.83 7.71
C ILE A 22 1.49 -9.52 8.35
N ARG A 23 2.45 -8.80 8.95
CA ARG A 23 2.18 -7.58 9.71
C ARG A 23 3.13 -6.45 9.30
N GLY A 24 2.56 -5.25 9.10
CA GLY A 24 3.31 -4.00 9.11
C GLY A 24 3.22 -3.34 10.49
N GLY A 25 2.67 -2.12 10.56
CA GLY A 25 2.43 -1.40 11.81
C GLY A 25 1.20 -1.83 12.61
N ASN A 26 0.49 -2.85 12.16
CA ASN A 26 -0.62 -3.48 12.88
C ASN A 26 -1.86 -2.59 13.16
N SER A 27 -1.93 -1.41 12.55
CA SER A 27 -3.00 -0.43 12.77
C SER A 27 -4.37 -0.85 12.23
N LYS A 28 -4.45 -1.90 11.40
CA LYS A 28 -5.68 -2.34 10.72
C LYS A 28 -6.05 -3.80 11.02
N GLN A 29 -5.68 -4.33 12.19
CA GLN A 29 -6.02 -5.71 12.59
C GLN A 29 -7.53 -5.97 12.71
N PHE A 30 -8.32 -4.93 12.93
CA PHE A 30 -9.78 -5.02 12.97
C PHE A 30 -10.41 -5.30 11.60
N TYR A 31 -9.63 -5.10 10.52
CA TYR A 31 -10.12 -5.22 9.15
C TYR A 31 -9.80 -6.61 8.59
N GLY A 32 -10.82 -7.27 8.07
CA GLY A 32 -10.72 -8.64 7.58
C GLY A 32 -11.05 -9.70 8.65
N ARG A 33 -10.60 -10.92 8.40
CA ARG A 33 -10.79 -12.03 9.35
C ARG A 33 -9.58 -12.13 10.27
N ALA A 34 -9.81 -12.46 11.53
CA ALA A 34 -8.72 -12.75 12.46
C ALA A 34 -7.90 -13.94 11.96
N GLY A 35 -6.61 -13.75 11.80
CA GLY A 35 -5.66 -14.80 11.42
C GLY A 35 -5.05 -15.47 12.65
N SER A 36 -4.82 -16.77 12.59
CA SER A 36 -4.18 -17.57 13.66
C SER A 36 -2.72 -17.91 13.36
N GLY A 37 -2.09 -17.28 12.34
CA GLY A 37 -0.73 -17.58 11.92
C GLY A 37 0.35 -16.95 12.78
N GLU A 38 1.57 -17.49 12.71
CA GLU A 38 2.75 -16.88 13.32
C GLU A 38 3.03 -15.49 12.71
N PRO A 39 3.39 -14.50 13.53
CA PRO A 39 3.61 -13.14 13.04
C PRO A 39 4.88 -13.04 12.18
N LEU A 40 4.74 -12.57 10.94
CA LEU A 40 5.85 -12.15 10.08
C LEU A 40 5.82 -10.62 9.97
N SER A 41 6.71 -9.94 10.70
CA SER A 41 6.76 -8.49 10.74
C SER A 41 7.59 -7.92 9.59
N LEU A 42 7.05 -6.90 8.92
CA LEU A 42 7.74 -6.11 7.91
C LEU A 42 8.11 -4.69 8.41
N ALA A 43 7.85 -4.39 9.67
CA ALA A 43 8.05 -3.04 10.21
C ALA A 43 9.48 -2.50 10.02
N GLU A 44 10.50 -3.37 10.05
CA GLU A 44 11.89 -2.97 9.83
C GLU A 44 12.29 -2.89 8.35
N HIS A 45 11.44 -3.42 7.43
CA HIS A 45 11.70 -3.36 5.99
C HIS A 45 11.18 -2.03 5.43
N GLN A 46 11.85 -0.93 5.77
CA GLN A 46 11.42 0.44 5.50
C GLN A 46 12.44 1.26 4.71
N GLY A 47 11.98 2.36 4.19
CA GLY A 47 12.74 3.35 3.43
C GLY A 47 12.16 3.61 2.04
N ILE A 48 12.34 4.83 1.56
CA ILE A 48 12.03 5.22 0.17
C ILE A 48 13.14 4.65 -0.71
N VAL A 49 12.76 3.93 -1.76
CA VAL A 49 13.67 3.34 -2.73
C VAL A 49 14.00 4.34 -3.83
N THR A 50 12.96 4.93 -4.42
CA THR A 50 13.08 6.01 -5.40
C THR A 50 11.89 6.95 -5.28
N TYR A 51 12.11 8.23 -5.55
CA TYR A 51 11.06 9.21 -5.72
C TYR A 51 11.43 10.14 -6.85
N GLU A 52 10.58 10.17 -7.88
CA GLU A 52 10.75 10.99 -9.08
C GLU A 52 9.56 11.97 -9.17
N PRO A 53 9.69 13.16 -8.56
CA PRO A 53 8.59 14.13 -8.52
C PRO A 53 8.08 14.55 -9.90
N SER A 54 8.97 14.68 -10.88
CA SER A 54 8.61 15.06 -12.27
C SER A 54 7.79 13.97 -12.97
N GLU A 55 7.99 12.71 -12.61
CA GLU A 55 7.27 11.55 -13.15
C GLU A 55 6.04 11.20 -12.32
N LEU A 56 5.82 11.86 -11.18
CA LEU A 56 4.73 11.61 -10.25
C LEU A 56 4.72 10.16 -9.73
N VAL A 57 5.89 9.61 -9.41
CA VAL A 57 6.05 8.22 -8.95
C VAL A 57 6.92 8.13 -7.72
N ILE A 58 6.44 7.44 -6.70
CA ILE A 58 7.21 7.05 -5.53
C ILE A 58 7.26 5.52 -5.41
N THR A 59 8.43 4.99 -5.07
CA THR A 59 8.63 3.58 -4.73
C THR A 59 9.20 3.51 -3.31
N ALA A 60 8.53 2.76 -2.45
CA ALA A 60 8.99 2.58 -1.08
C ALA A 60 8.79 1.13 -0.61
N ARG A 61 9.57 0.75 0.41
CA ARG A 61 9.48 -0.54 1.07
C ARG A 61 8.22 -0.64 1.91
N ALA A 62 7.67 -1.83 2.03
CA ALA A 62 6.37 -2.07 2.64
C ALA A 62 6.26 -1.67 4.12
N GLY A 63 7.36 -1.75 4.88
CA GLY A 63 7.42 -1.34 6.28
C GLY A 63 7.54 0.18 6.50
N THR A 64 7.71 0.98 5.44
CA THR A 64 7.84 2.43 5.56
C THR A 64 6.60 3.03 6.20
N PRO A 65 6.73 3.86 7.26
CA PRO A 65 5.60 4.56 7.84
C PRO A 65 4.85 5.38 6.79
N LEU A 66 3.52 5.30 6.79
CA LEU A 66 2.70 6.05 5.84
C LEU A 66 2.91 7.56 5.97
N ALA A 67 3.04 8.05 7.21
CA ALA A 67 3.35 9.45 7.50
C ALA A 67 4.69 9.90 6.86
N THR A 68 5.70 9.03 6.79
CA THR A 68 6.97 9.34 6.12
C THR A 68 6.77 9.52 4.61
N ILE A 69 5.96 8.68 3.99
CA ILE A 69 5.61 8.82 2.56
C ILE A 69 4.93 10.16 2.32
N GLU A 70 3.89 10.48 3.10
CA GLU A 70 3.12 11.72 2.96
C GLU A 70 3.98 12.96 3.21
N ALA A 71 4.85 12.95 4.22
CA ALA A 71 5.78 14.04 4.49
C ALA A 71 6.73 14.29 3.31
N THR A 72 7.31 13.22 2.75
CA THR A 72 8.21 13.31 1.58
C THR A 72 7.48 13.88 0.35
N LEU A 73 6.24 13.45 0.11
CA LEU A 73 5.43 13.98 -0.98
C LEU A 73 5.07 15.46 -0.78
N ALA A 74 4.76 15.84 0.46
CA ALA A 74 4.39 17.21 0.80
C ALA A 74 5.53 18.21 0.54
N GLU A 75 6.79 17.81 0.72
CA GLU A 75 7.98 18.63 0.39
C GLU A 75 8.02 19.04 -1.09
N GLN A 76 7.39 18.26 -1.97
CA GLN A 76 7.30 18.53 -3.41
C GLN A 76 5.90 18.98 -3.84
N GLY A 77 5.03 19.36 -2.89
CA GLY A 77 3.66 19.77 -3.18
C GLY A 77 2.81 18.66 -3.78
N GLN A 78 3.09 17.39 -3.45
CA GLN A 78 2.39 16.22 -3.94
C GLN A 78 1.67 15.47 -2.81
N CYS A 79 0.76 14.57 -3.16
CA CYS A 79 -0.02 13.80 -2.20
C CYS A 79 -0.44 12.42 -2.74
N LEU A 80 -0.89 11.58 -1.81
CA LEU A 80 -1.60 10.33 -2.11
C LEU A 80 -3.09 10.66 -2.31
N ALA A 81 -3.52 10.87 -3.55
CA ALA A 81 -4.87 11.33 -3.88
C ALA A 81 -5.99 10.37 -3.45
N PHE A 82 -5.68 9.10 -3.19
CA PHE A 82 -6.66 8.14 -2.68
C PHE A 82 -6.92 8.23 -1.17
N GLU A 83 -6.33 9.21 -0.49
CA GLU A 83 -6.56 9.53 0.93
C GLU A 83 -6.48 8.30 1.86
N PRO A 84 -5.31 7.71 2.04
CA PRO A 84 -5.18 6.48 2.81
C PRO A 84 -5.54 6.68 4.29
N PRO A 85 -6.47 5.89 4.86
CA PRO A 85 -6.76 5.97 6.30
C PRO A 85 -5.63 5.33 7.12
N HIS A 86 -5.15 6.03 8.14
CA HIS A 86 -4.04 5.59 8.99
C HIS A 86 -4.47 4.56 10.04
N PHE A 87 -5.54 4.85 10.78
CA PHE A 87 -5.96 4.09 11.98
C PHE A 87 -4.84 3.92 13.00
N GLY A 88 -4.14 5.03 13.29
CA GLY A 88 -3.02 5.11 14.22
C GLY A 88 -1.69 5.45 13.60
N GLU A 89 -0.73 5.80 14.45
CA GLU A 89 0.58 6.35 14.06
C GLU A 89 1.50 5.32 13.37
N HIS A 90 1.24 4.03 13.59
CA HIS A 90 2.08 2.94 13.07
C HIS A 90 1.63 2.41 11.70
N ALA A 91 0.75 3.14 10.99
CA ALA A 91 0.35 2.75 9.64
C ALA A 91 1.57 2.65 8.71
N THR A 92 1.68 1.54 7.96
CA THR A 92 2.77 1.31 7.03
C THR A 92 2.29 1.31 5.59
N TRP A 93 3.20 1.59 4.66
CA TRP A 93 2.95 1.59 3.23
C TRP A 93 2.35 0.26 2.74
N GLY A 94 2.99 -0.86 3.05
CA GLY A 94 2.50 -2.19 2.70
C GLY A 94 1.15 -2.52 3.33
N GLY A 95 0.92 -2.11 4.59
CA GLY A 95 -0.36 -2.27 5.27
C GLY A 95 -1.49 -1.46 4.62
N CYS A 96 -1.20 -0.25 4.15
CA CYS A 96 -2.12 0.58 3.37
C CYS A 96 -2.54 -0.13 2.07
N ILE A 97 -1.58 -0.58 1.29
CA ILE A 97 -1.82 -1.25 0.01
C ILE A 97 -2.50 -2.61 0.20
N ALA A 98 -2.05 -3.41 1.17
CA ALA A 98 -2.63 -4.72 1.45
C ALA A 98 -4.11 -4.64 1.90
N CYS A 99 -4.50 -3.58 2.61
CA CYS A 99 -5.91 -3.36 2.99
C CYS A 99 -6.75 -2.77 1.86
N GLY A 100 -6.16 -2.03 0.93
CA GLY A 100 -6.86 -1.48 -0.22
C GLY A 100 -7.91 -0.41 0.12
N LEU A 101 -7.80 0.20 1.30
CA LEU A 101 -8.74 1.23 1.76
C LEU A 101 -8.39 2.59 1.16
N SER A 102 -9.43 3.34 0.80
CA SER A 102 -9.34 4.71 0.26
C SER A 102 -10.28 5.62 1.03
N GLY A 103 -9.95 6.90 1.07
CA GLY A 103 -10.74 7.92 1.75
C GLY A 103 -11.96 8.41 0.95
N PRO A 104 -12.61 9.48 1.43
CA PRO A 104 -13.87 10.00 0.88
C PRO A 104 -13.79 10.48 -0.58
N ALA A 105 -12.62 10.94 -1.02
CA ALA A 105 -12.42 11.39 -2.41
C ALA A 105 -12.43 10.24 -3.45
N ARG A 106 -12.51 8.98 -3.01
CA ARG A 106 -12.50 7.80 -3.88
C ARG A 106 -13.43 7.88 -5.11
N PRO A 107 -14.67 8.38 -5.02
CA PRO A 107 -15.58 8.47 -6.19
C PRO A 107 -15.05 9.39 -7.29
N TYR A 108 -14.19 10.33 -6.95
CA TYR A 108 -13.65 11.35 -7.86
C TYR A 108 -12.21 11.10 -8.26
N GLN A 109 -11.38 10.69 -7.29
CA GLN A 109 -9.94 10.50 -7.49
C GLN A 109 -9.57 9.06 -7.90
N GLY A 110 -10.42 8.09 -7.57
CA GLY A 110 -10.14 6.67 -7.77
C GLY A 110 -9.72 5.95 -6.49
N ALA A 111 -9.65 4.64 -6.56
CA ALA A 111 -9.23 3.79 -5.45
C ALA A 111 -7.71 3.61 -5.43
N VAL A 112 -7.13 3.26 -4.27
CA VAL A 112 -5.69 3.00 -4.14
C VAL A 112 -5.15 2.05 -5.20
N ARG A 113 -5.93 1.05 -5.62
CA ARG A 113 -5.56 0.11 -6.69
C ARG A 113 -5.25 0.77 -8.03
N ASP A 114 -5.86 1.94 -8.31
CA ASP A 114 -5.69 2.66 -9.57
C ASP A 114 -4.38 3.47 -9.59
N PHE A 115 -3.74 3.62 -8.43
CA PHE A 115 -2.48 4.32 -8.25
C PHE A 115 -1.28 3.39 -8.18
N VAL A 116 -1.47 2.09 -7.88
CA VAL A 116 -0.36 1.12 -7.82
C VAL A 116 0.10 0.76 -9.23
N LEU A 117 1.38 1.04 -9.51
CA LEU A 117 2.02 0.82 -10.81
C LEU A 117 2.83 -0.48 -10.83
N GLY A 118 3.40 -0.86 -9.70
CA GLY A 118 4.22 -2.06 -9.60
C GLY A 118 4.43 -2.51 -8.17
N VAL A 119 4.71 -3.80 -8.02
CA VAL A 119 5.05 -4.40 -6.73
C VAL A 119 6.22 -5.37 -6.86
N ARG A 120 7.01 -5.45 -5.80
CA ARG A 120 7.96 -6.54 -5.54
C ARG A 120 7.44 -7.32 -4.35
N CYS A 121 7.33 -8.62 -4.48
CA CYS A 121 6.74 -9.46 -3.43
C CYS A 121 7.42 -10.84 -3.35
N ILE A 122 7.14 -11.55 -2.26
CA ILE A 122 7.50 -12.96 -2.09
C ILE A 122 6.19 -13.75 -2.03
N ASN A 123 6.07 -14.78 -2.85
CA ASN A 123 4.91 -15.67 -2.83
C ASN A 123 5.06 -16.79 -1.76
N GLY A 124 4.04 -17.63 -1.61
CA GLY A 124 4.05 -18.75 -0.67
C GLY A 124 5.09 -19.85 -0.96
N LYS A 125 5.75 -19.82 -2.12
CA LYS A 125 6.86 -20.70 -2.47
C LYS A 125 8.23 -20.10 -2.16
N GLY A 126 8.29 -18.92 -1.56
CA GLY A 126 9.53 -18.18 -1.30
C GLY A 126 10.13 -17.53 -2.55
N GLU A 127 9.41 -17.52 -3.68
CA GLU A 127 9.90 -16.90 -4.90
C GLU A 127 9.78 -15.37 -4.83
N LEU A 128 10.89 -14.70 -5.15
CA LEU A 128 10.94 -13.25 -5.25
C LEU A 128 10.45 -12.84 -6.63
N LEU A 129 9.34 -12.13 -6.67
CA LEU A 129 8.64 -11.75 -7.88
C LEU A 129 8.54 -10.22 -8.00
N ARG A 130 8.53 -9.73 -9.24
CA ARG A 130 8.28 -8.34 -9.57
C ARG A 130 7.21 -8.26 -10.65
N PHE A 131 6.22 -7.41 -10.43
CA PHE A 131 5.12 -7.17 -11.35
C PHE A 131 4.96 -5.67 -11.59
N GLY A 132 4.62 -5.29 -12.82
CA GLY A 132 4.54 -3.89 -13.21
C GLY A 132 5.90 -3.19 -13.16
N GLY A 133 5.90 -1.88 -12.98
CA GLY A 133 7.09 -1.05 -12.98
C GLY A 133 6.83 0.33 -12.39
N GLN A 134 7.55 1.32 -12.90
CA GLN A 134 7.38 2.73 -12.57
C GLN A 134 6.67 3.50 -13.69
N VAL A 135 6.25 2.81 -14.75
CA VAL A 135 5.59 3.41 -15.90
C VAL A 135 4.07 3.28 -15.83
N MET A 136 3.36 4.27 -16.29
CA MET A 136 1.90 4.35 -16.20
C MET A 136 1.17 3.35 -17.12
N LYS A 137 1.86 2.70 -18.04
CA LYS A 137 1.25 1.79 -19.01
C LYS A 137 1.83 0.38 -18.89
N ASN A 138 1.02 -0.54 -18.37
CA ASN A 138 1.26 -1.98 -18.47
C ASN A 138 0.46 -2.52 -19.67
N VAL A 139 1.15 -3.09 -20.66
CA VAL A 139 0.52 -3.49 -21.94
C VAL A 139 0.51 -5.01 -22.16
N ALA A 140 1.11 -5.80 -21.27
CA ALA A 140 1.23 -7.25 -21.44
C ALA A 140 0.99 -7.99 -20.12
N GLY A 141 0.20 -9.05 -20.18
CA GLY A 141 -0.07 -9.95 -19.06
C GLY A 141 -1.13 -9.47 -18.08
N TYR A 142 -1.34 -10.25 -17.04
CA TYR A 142 -2.26 -9.91 -15.95
C TYR A 142 -1.70 -8.80 -15.07
N ASP A 143 -2.57 -7.93 -14.59
CA ASP A 143 -2.20 -6.87 -13.65
C ASP A 143 -2.12 -7.40 -12.21
N ILE A 144 -1.05 -8.12 -11.93
CA ILE A 144 -0.80 -8.68 -10.60
C ILE A 144 -0.56 -7.58 -9.57
N SER A 145 0.00 -6.43 -9.98
CA SER A 145 0.22 -5.30 -9.07
C SER A 145 -1.10 -4.83 -8.44
N ARG A 146 -2.14 -4.66 -9.26
CA ARG A 146 -3.48 -4.31 -8.78
C ARG A 146 -4.18 -5.44 -8.06
N LEU A 147 -3.91 -6.70 -8.41
CA LEU A 147 -4.44 -7.87 -7.71
C LEU A 147 -3.96 -7.95 -6.26
N MET A 148 -2.72 -7.54 -5.99
CA MET A 148 -2.14 -7.51 -4.63
C MET A 148 -2.79 -6.47 -3.72
N VAL A 149 -3.44 -5.44 -4.29
CA VAL A 149 -4.14 -4.40 -3.52
C VAL A 149 -5.42 -4.97 -2.91
N GLY A 150 -5.56 -4.87 -1.60
CA GLY A 150 -6.70 -5.43 -0.87
C GLY A 150 -6.61 -6.94 -0.62
N ALA A 151 -5.49 -7.58 -0.96
CA ALA A 151 -5.29 -9.01 -0.77
C ALA A 151 -5.01 -9.41 0.69
N LEU A 152 -4.83 -8.46 1.61
CA LEU A 152 -4.59 -8.68 3.04
C LEU A 152 -3.42 -9.66 3.34
N GLY A 153 -2.42 -9.72 2.44
CA GLY A 153 -1.29 -10.63 2.55
C GLY A 153 -1.57 -12.09 2.13
N THR A 154 -2.79 -12.43 1.70
CA THR A 154 -3.17 -13.80 1.34
C THR A 154 -2.53 -14.31 0.04
N LEU A 155 -2.08 -13.40 -0.83
CA LEU A 155 -1.44 -13.74 -2.10
C LEU A 155 0.09 -13.67 -2.05
N GLY A 156 0.66 -13.16 -0.96
CA GLY A 156 2.10 -13.02 -0.77
C GLY A 156 2.47 -11.83 0.09
N VAL A 157 3.76 -11.69 0.33
CA VAL A 157 4.37 -10.64 1.16
C VAL A 157 4.83 -9.50 0.25
N LEU A 158 4.22 -8.33 0.37
CA LEU A 158 4.68 -7.11 -0.31
C LEU A 158 6.01 -6.65 0.27
N LEU A 159 7.00 -6.40 -0.59
CA LEU A 159 8.32 -5.87 -0.22
C LEU A 159 8.46 -4.40 -0.59
N GLU A 160 8.18 -4.07 -1.85
CA GLU A 160 8.29 -2.72 -2.40
C GLU A 160 7.05 -2.44 -3.25
N ILE A 161 6.57 -1.20 -3.19
CA ILE A 161 5.42 -0.77 -3.97
C ILE A 161 5.76 0.55 -4.66
N SER A 162 5.56 0.57 -5.98
CA SER A 162 5.60 1.77 -6.83
C SER A 162 4.19 2.31 -7.00
N CYS A 163 4.01 3.58 -6.72
CA CYS A 163 2.70 4.22 -6.72
C CYS A 163 2.76 5.56 -7.45
N LYS A 164 1.73 5.82 -8.25
CA LYS A 164 1.47 7.14 -8.80
C LYS A 164 1.04 8.08 -7.69
N VAL A 165 1.55 9.30 -7.74
CA VAL A 165 1.15 10.41 -6.85
C VAL A 165 0.55 11.54 -7.69
N LEU A 166 -0.13 12.49 -7.04
CA LEU A 166 -0.68 13.65 -7.73
C LEU A 166 -0.20 14.95 -7.08
N PRO A 167 -0.14 16.05 -7.84
CA PRO A 167 0.04 17.36 -7.26
C PRO A 167 -1.07 17.66 -6.26
N LYS A 168 -0.73 18.28 -5.14
CA LYS A 168 -1.68 18.79 -4.17
C LYS A 168 -2.45 19.96 -4.76
N ALA A 169 -3.75 20.05 -4.42
CA ALA A 169 -4.55 21.21 -4.80
C ALA A 169 -3.91 22.50 -4.27
N VAL A 170 -3.88 23.54 -5.11
CA VAL A 170 -3.33 24.85 -4.74
C VAL A 170 -4.22 25.52 -3.70
N GLU A 171 -5.52 25.32 -3.80
CA GLU A 171 -6.53 25.89 -2.92
C GLU A 171 -7.69 24.91 -2.74
N GLU A 172 -8.24 24.88 -1.53
CA GLU A 172 -9.43 24.11 -1.19
C GLU A 172 -10.49 25.01 -0.59
N VAL A 173 -11.74 24.87 -1.04
CA VAL A 173 -12.88 25.63 -0.54
C VAL A 173 -13.91 24.66 0.03
N THR A 174 -14.29 24.88 1.27
CA THR A 174 -15.40 24.15 1.91
C THR A 174 -16.67 24.97 1.84
N LEU A 175 -17.69 24.42 1.17
CA LEU A 175 -19.02 25.01 1.15
C LEU A 175 -19.91 24.32 2.19
N VAL A 176 -20.49 25.12 3.07
CA VAL A 176 -21.44 24.65 4.07
C VAL A 176 -22.83 25.18 3.71
N MET A 177 -23.77 24.27 3.51
CA MET A 177 -25.17 24.61 3.23
C MET A 177 -26.07 24.09 4.34
N ASN A 178 -26.97 24.94 4.83
CA ASN A 178 -28.01 24.52 5.75
C ASN A 178 -29.23 24.09 4.93
N THR A 179 -29.38 22.79 4.73
CA THR A 179 -30.41 22.21 3.85
C THR A 179 -30.92 20.89 4.40
N THR A 180 -32.05 20.40 3.91
CA THR A 180 -32.53 19.03 4.18
C THR A 180 -31.83 18.01 3.32
N LEU A 181 -31.85 16.73 3.71
CA LEU A 181 -31.27 15.64 2.91
C LEU A 181 -31.91 15.55 1.51
N GLU A 182 -33.23 15.79 1.40
CA GLU A 182 -33.96 15.77 0.12
C GLU A 182 -33.53 16.90 -0.84
N GLN A 183 -33.09 18.02 -0.28
CA GLN A 183 -32.60 19.15 -1.08
C GLN A 183 -31.10 19.04 -1.41
N ALA A 184 -30.38 18.20 -0.67
CA ALA A 184 -28.95 17.98 -0.89
C ALA A 184 -28.65 16.89 -1.93
N LEU A 185 -29.60 16.01 -2.21
CA LEU A 185 -29.54 14.93 -3.22
C LEU A 185 -30.17 15.36 -4.52
#